data_bcd39355ff33897691e8f8300c953404
#
_entry.id   bcd39355ff33897691e8f8300c953404
#
_cell.length_a   1.000
_cell.length_b   1.000
_cell.length_c   1.000
_cell.angle_alpha   90.00
_cell.angle_beta   90.00
_cell.angle_gamma   90.00
#
_symmetry.space_group_name_H-M   'P 1'
#
loop_
_entity.id
_entity.type
_entity.pdbx_description
1 polymer ?
#
loop_
_entity_poly.entity_id
_entity_poly.type
_entity_poly.pdbx_seq_one_letter_code
_entity_poly.pdbx_strand_id
1 'polypeptide(L)'
;MALPKQRIRTGRRSNPPEPTQGIQSLVLRVLVYGAAICTFAVLLFLIGYILIRGIPYLTPDLFSLEYTSENCSMLPSIITTVEMTLLSLVIAIPVSVFTAVYLVEYAKKGNKLVGLMRLTTETLSGIPSIVYGLFGMLFFVTQLHWKLSLLSGSLTLSIMVLPLIMRSTEEALLAVPDLYREASFGLGAGRLRTVFRIVLPSAMPGILAGIILAVGRIVGETAALIYTAGTATELPSGLLSSGRTLAVHMYCLSSEGLHTDQAYATAVVLLLIVLAMNTISALIARKLTKN
;
A
#
# COMPACT_ATOMS: atom_id res chain seq x y z
N MET A 1 -41.53 -22.20 -62.80
CA MET A 1 -41.74 -22.63 -61.42
C MET A 1 -41.07 -21.64 -60.51
N ALA A 2 -41.85 -20.67 -59.99
CA ALA A 2 -41.33 -19.49 -59.27
C ALA A 2 -41.44 -19.74 -57.77
N LEU A 3 -40.31 -19.60 -57.05
CA LEU A 3 -40.25 -19.73 -55.60
C LEU A 3 -40.79 -18.47 -54.91
N PRO A 4 -41.57 -18.56 -53.82
CA PRO A 4 -42.16 -17.43 -53.16
C PRO A 4 -41.10 -16.69 -52.28
N LYS A 5 -41.02 -15.36 -52.42
CA LYS A 5 -40.23 -14.48 -51.57
C LYS A 5 -40.78 -14.47 -50.15
N GLN A 6 -40.03 -15.04 -49.21
CA GLN A 6 -40.27 -14.89 -47.76
C GLN A 6 -39.98 -13.44 -47.34
N ARG A 7 -41.01 -12.71 -46.95
CA ARG A 7 -40.90 -11.43 -46.27
C ARG A 7 -40.37 -11.66 -44.84
N ILE A 8 -39.12 -11.28 -44.61
CA ILE A 8 -38.55 -11.18 -43.27
C ILE A 8 -39.27 -10.01 -42.56
N ARG A 9 -40.19 -10.34 -41.67
CA ARG A 9 -40.74 -9.39 -40.69
C ARG A 9 -39.63 -9.01 -39.70
N THR A 10 -39.03 -7.85 -39.89
CA THR A 10 -38.20 -7.20 -38.88
C THR A 10 -39.11 -6.83 -37.69
N GLY A 11 -39.20 -7.72 -36.73
CA GLY A 11 -39.84 -7.43 -35.45
C GLY A 11 -39.06 -6.29 -34.77
N ARG A 12 -39.70 -5.14 -34.72
CA ARG A 12 -39.25 -4.02 -33.88
C ARG A 12 -39.17 -4.54 -32.45
N ARG A 13 -37.97 -4.87 -31.99
CA ARG A 13 -37.73 -5.12 -30.57
C ARG A 13 -38.09 -3.83 -29.84
N SER A 14 -39.25 -3.80 -29.19
CA SER A 14 -39.59 -2.80 -28.20
C SER A 14 -38.53 -2.90 -27.10
N ASN A 15 -37.71 -1.88 -26.95
CA ASN A 15 -36.86 -1.77 -25.79
C ASN A 15 -37.76 -1.90 -24.55
N PRO A 16 -37.39 -2.73 -23.56
CA PRO A 16 -38.16 -2.77 -22.34
C PRO A 16 -38.21 -1.33 -21.77
N PRO A 17 -39.36 -0.90 -21.20
CA PRO A 17 -39.46 0.41 -20.60
C PRO A 17 -38.34 0.57 -19.57
N GLU A 18 -37.61 1.69 -19.63
CA GLU A 18 -36.62 2.04 -18.60
C GLU A 18 -37.33 1.94 -17.24
N PRO A 19 -36.73 1.24 -16.24
CA PRO A 19 -37.36 1.12 -14.94
C PRO A 19 -37.64 2.53 -14.43
N THR A 20 -38.90 2.85 -14.27
CA THR A 20 -39.36 4.08 -13.61
C THR A 20 -38.57 4.20 -12.32
N GLN A 21 -37.76 5.26 -12.22
CA GLN A 21 -36.92 5.51 -11.04
C GLN A 21 -37.87 5.71 -9.87
N GLY A 22 -38.24 4.61 -9.19
CA GLY A 22 -39.12 4.67 -8.03
C GLY A 22 -38.47 5.52 -6.92
N ILE A 23 -39.30 6.06 -6.04
CA ILE A 23 -38.86 6.86 -4.87
C ILE A 23 -37.68 6.21 -4.15
N GLN A 24 -37.65 4.87 -4.10
CA GLN A 24 -36.55 4.09 -3.51
C GLN A 24 -35.19 4.31 -4.20
N SER A 25 -35.18 4.38 -5.54
CA SER A 25 -33.92 4.62 -6.29
C SER A 25 -33.43 6.08 -6.11
N LEU A 26 -34.35 7.02 -5.97
CA LEU A 26 -34.02 8.41 -5.68
C LEU A 26 -33.43 8.55 -4.26
N VAL A 27 -34.04 7.93 -3.26
CA VAL A 27 -33.55 7.91 -1.87
C VAL A 27 -32.16 7.28 -1.79
N LEU A 28 -31.97 6.11 -2.42
CA LEU A 28 -30.66 5.45 -2.46
C LEU A 28 -29.60 6.34 -3.12
N ARG A 29 -29.94 7.00 -4.22
CA ARG A 29 -29.02 7.93 -4.90
C ARG A 29 -28.64 9.11 -4.00
N VAL A 30 -29.61 9.72 -3.33
CA VAL A 30 -29.36 10.84 -2.40
C VAL A 30 -28.49 10.37 -1.24
N LEU A 31 -28.74 9.19 -0.66
CA LEU A 31 -27.92 8.63 0.41
C LEU A 31 -26.48 8.36 -0.04
N VAL A 32 -26.29 7.76 -1.22
CA VAL A 32 -24.94 7.47 -1.76
C VAL A 32 -24.16 8.75 -2.04
N TYR A 33 -24.78 9.75 -2.71
CA TYR A 33 -24.11 11.03 -2.95
C TYR A 33 -23.88 11.80 -1.65
N GLY A 34 -24.83 11.79 -0.73
CA GLY A 34 -24.69 12.42 0.60
C GLY A 34 -23.52 11.81 1.39
N ALA A 35 -23.42 10.49 1.43
CA ALA A 35 -22.29 9.80 2.06
C ALA A 35 -20.95 10.14 1.40
N ALA A 36 -20.89 10.13 0.07
CA ALA A 36 -19.68 10.49 -0.68
C ALA A 36 -19.24 11.93 -0.41
N ILE A 37 -20.17 12.89 -0.44
CA ILE A 37 -19.88 14.30 -0.15
C ILE A 37 -19.43 14.47 1.30
N CYS A 38 -20.09 13.81 2.26
CA CYS A 38 -19.71 13.86 3.66
C CYS A 38 -18.29 13.33 3.89
N THR A 39 -17.97 12.17 3.31
CA THR A 39 -16.62 11.58 3.41
C THR A 39 -15.56 12.51 2.84
N PHE A 40 -15.83 13.10 1.66
CA PHE A 40 -14.90 14.02 1.02
C PHE A 40 -14.74 15.33 1.81
N ALA A 41 -15.84 15.86 2.35
CA ALA A 41 -15.81 17.06 3.19
C ALA A 41 -15.01 16.85 4.48
N VAL A 42 -15.17 15.69 5.17
CA VAL A 42 -14.38 15.34 6.36
C VAL A 42 -12.91 15.23 6.01
N LEU A 43 -12.57 14.57 4.90
CA LEU A 43 -11.17 14.45 4.44
C LEU A 43 -10.54 15.83 4.19
N LEU A 44 -11.24 16.70 3.44
CA LEU A 44 -10.75 18.06 3.17
C LEU A 44 -10.63 18.89 4.43
N PHE A 45 -11.59 18.74 5.36
CA PHE A 45 -11.54 19.42 6.65
C PHE A 45 -10.31 18.99 7.46
N LEU A 46 -10.02 17.69 7.56
CA LEU A 46 -8.85 17.18 8.28
C LEU A 46 -7.53 17.67 7.66
N ILE A 47 -7.41 17.59 6.34
CA ILE A 47 -6.23 18.09 5.63
C ILE A 47 -6.08 19.61 5.85
N GLY A 48 -7.15 20.37 5.64
CA GLY A 48 -7.16 21.82 5.84
C GLY A 48 -6.80 22.21 7.28
N TYR A 49 -7.34 21.49 8.27
CA TYR A 49 -7.03 21.73 9.66
C TYR A 49 -5.55 21.49 9.99
N ILE A 50 -4.96 20.39 9.50
CA ILE A 50 -3.53 20.08 9.66
C ILE A 50 -2.68 21.17 9.01
N LEU A 51 -3.02 21.60 7.79
CA LEU A 51 -2.28 22.65 7.08
C LEU A 51 -2.35 24.00 7.79
N ILE A 52 -3.55 24.43 8.22
CA ILE A 52 -3.74 25.71 8.91
C ILE A 52 -2.99 25.74 10.25
N ARG A 53 -3.00 24.62 10.99
CA ARG A 53 -2.33 24.54 12.28
C ARG A 53 -0.82 24.31 12.16
N GLY A 54 -0.34 23.57 11.14
CA GLY A 54 1.07 23.17 11.05
C GLY A 54 1.95 24.14 10.26
N ILE A 55 1.44 24.79 9.19
CA ILE A 55 2.26 25.68 8.34
C ILE A 55 2.93 26.82 9.11
N PRO A 56 2.24 27.52 10.06
CA PRO A 56 2.85 28.61 10.81
C PRO A 56 4.07 28.21 11.63
N TYR A 57 4.18 26.93 12.01
CA TYR A 57 5.25 26.40 12.85
C TYR A 57 6.35 25.68 12.08
N LEU A 58 6.35 25.75 10.74
CA LEU A 58 7.43 25.23 9.90
C LEU A 58 8.61 26.19 9.93
N THR A 59 9.50 25.99 10.92
CA THR A 59 10.75 26.76 11.05
C THR A 59 11.93 26.00 10.46
N PRO A 60 13.02 26.68 10.03
CA PRO A 60 14.24 26.02 9.55
C PRO A 60 14.89 25.10 10.59
N ASP A 61 14.73 25.40 11.87
CA ASP A 61 15.33 24.64 12.98
C ASP A 61 14.79 23.19 13.02
N LEU A 62 13.56 22.96 12.56
CA LEU A 62 12.96 21.62 12.43
C LEU A 62 13.72 20.72 11.43
N PHE A 63 14.56 21.28 10.57
CA PHE A 63 15.35 20.58 9.57
C PHE A 63 16.84 20.46 9.93
N SER A 64 17.20 20.68 11.19
CA SER A 64 18.55 20.44 11.69
C SER A 64 18.88 18.95 11.70
N LEU A 65 20.15 18.58 11.53
CA LEU A 65 20.60 17.18 11.67
C LEU A 65 20.67 16.73 13.13
N GLU A 66 20.89 17.67 14.05
CA GLU A 66 20.94 17.36 15.48
C GLU A 66 19.58 17.65 16.11
N TYR A 67 19.05 16.65 16.81
CA TYR A 67 17.83 16.79 17.57
C TYR A 67 18.13 17.38 18.95
N THR A 68 17.41 18.41 19.33
CA THR A 68 17.34 18.92 20.70
C THR A 68 15.89 19.06 21.11
N SER A 69 15.63 19.06 22.43
CA SER A 69 14.25 19.26 22.95
C SER A 69 13.68 20.64 22.58
N GLU A 70 14.51 21.61 22.25
CA GLU A 70 14.07 22.94 21.86
C GLU A 70 13.72 23.01 20.35
N ASN A 71 14.56 22.40 19.48
CA ASN A 71 14.37 22.46 18.04
C ASN A 71 13.39 21.42 17.50
N CYS A 72 13.13 20.33 18.23
CA CYS A 72 12.27 19.23 17.82
C CYS A 72 12.53 18.77 16.39
N SER A 73 13.79 18.70 15.96
CA SER A 73 14.18 18.44 14.58
C SER A 73 13.59 17.12 14.05
N MET A 74 13.03 17.18 12.85
CA MET A 74 12.42 16.03 12.16
C MET A 74 13.32 15.45 11.06
N LEU A 75 14.44 16.10 10.70
CA LEU A 75 15.29 15.63 9.60
C LEU A 75 15.85 14.22 9.79
N PRO A 76 16.37 13.84 10.97
CA PRO A 76 16.77 12.44 11.23
C PRO A 76 15.63 11.46 11.00
N SER A 77 14.43 11.81 11.45
CA SER A 77 13.23 10.97 11.28
C SER A 77 12.77 10.85 9.84
N ILE A 78 12.96 11.88 9.01
CA ILE A 78 12.70 11.81 7.57
C ILE A 78 13.64 10.83 6.91
N ILE A 79 14.95 10.92 7.18
CA ILE A 79 15.95 10.00 6.63
C ILE A 79 15.64 8.56 7.04
N THR A 80 15.41 8.32 8.33
CA THR A 80 15.04 7.00 8.86
C THR A 80 13.75 6.45 8.21
N THR A 81 12.77 7.31 7.91
CA THR A 81 11.54 6.90 7.21
C THR A 81 11.85 6.36 5.82
N VAL A 82 12.71 7.05 5.06
CA VAL A 82 13.10 6.62 3.71
C VAL A 82 13.90 5.31 3.78
N GLU A 83 14.87 5.22 4.67
CA GLU A 83 15.71 4.02 4.86
C GLU A 83 14.86 2.80 5.21
N MET A 84 13.96 2.92 6.21
CA MET A 84 13.09 1.83 6.61
C MET A 84 12.11 1.44 5.52
N THR A 85 11.57 2.40 4.78
CA THR A 85 10.67 2.12 3.66
C THR A 85 11.38 1.33 2.57
N LEU A 86 12.57 1.76 2.16
CA LEU A 86 13.36 1.08 1.14
C LEU A 86 13.76 -0.33 1.59
N LEU A 87 14.26 -0.47 2.81
CA LEU A 87 14.69 -1.76 3.35
C LEU A 87 13.50 -2.74 3.45
N SER A 88 12.35 -2.28 3.92
CA SER A 88 11.14 -3.09 3.99
C SER A 88 10.66 -3.56 2.62
N LEU A 89 10.67 -2.68 1.62
CA LEU A 89 10.23 -3.00 0.26
C LEU A 89 11.22 -3.94 -0.46
N VAL A 90 12.52 -3.77 -0.27
CA VAL A 90 13.55 -4.67 -0.84
C VAL A 90 13.33 -6.11 -0.38
N ILE A 91 12.85 -6.31 0.84
CA ILE A 91 12.54 -7.63 1.38
C ILE A 91 11.13 -8.09 0.95
N ALA A 92 10.12 -7.24 1.10
CA ALA A 92 8.73 -7.63 0.89
C ALA A 92 8.37 -7.86 -0.59
N ILE A 93 8.87 -7.04 -1.52
CA ILE A 93 8.50 -7.14 -2.94
C ILE A 93 8.91 -8.50 -3.55
N PRO A 94 10.17 -8.95 -3.46
CA PRO A 94 10.54 -10.23 -4.05
C PRO A 94 9.74 -11.39 -3.48
N VAL A 95 9.61 -11.46 -2.15
CA VAL A 95 8.88 -12.54 -1.47
C VAL A 95 7.42 -12.55 -1.91
N SER A 96 6.74 -11.41 -1.91
CA SER A 96 5.32 -11.31 -2.27
C SER A 96 5.08 -11.64 -3.74
N VAL A 97 5.87 -11.03 -4.64
CA VAL A 97 5.68 -11.21 -6.09
C VAL A 97 5.95 -12.65 -6.53
N PHE A 98 7.06 -13.24 -6.08
CA PHE A 98 7.36 -14.64 -6.43
C PHE A 98 6.36 -15.62 -5.82
N THR A 99 5.87 -15.35 -4.61
CA THR A 99 4.81 -16.16 -4.01
C THR A 99 3.52 -16.07 -4.83
N ALA A 100 3.09 -14.88 -5.22
CA ALA A 100 1.90 -14.70 -6.05
C ALA A 100 2.05 -15.36 -7.43
N VAL A 101 3.21 -15.22 -8.07
CA VAL A 101 3.52 -15.91 -9.34
C VAL A 101 3.42 -17.42 -9.16
N TYR A 102 3.97 -17.98 -8.08
CA TYR A 102 3.85 -19.41 -7.80
C TYR A 102 2.37 -19.83 -7.65
N LEU A 103 1.58 -19.08 -6.88
CA LEU A 103 0.19 -19.40 -6.59
C LEU A 103 -0.70 -19.37 -7.85
N VAL A 104 -0.49 -18.40 -8.74
CA VAL A 104 -1.30 -18.21 -9.94
C VAL A 104 -0.83 -19.09 -11.09
N GLU A 105 0.47 -19.13 -11.34
CA GLU A 105 1.00 -19.73 -12.55
C GLU A 105 1.47 -21.18 -12.39
N TYR A 106 1.94 -21.59 -11.21
CA TYR A 106 2.55 -22.90 -11.01
C TYR A 106 1.71 -23.86 -10.18
N ALA A 107 0.92 -23.36 -9.26
CA ALA A 107 0.14 -24.19 -8.36
C ALA A 107 -0.98 -24.94 -9.10
N LYS A 108 -1.21 -26.19 -8.74
CA LYS A 108 -2.32 -26.99 -9.30
C LYS A 108 -3.64 -26.50 -8.71
N LYS A 109 -4.68 -26.40 -9.55
CA LYS A 109 -6.05 -26.14 -9.10
C LYS A 109 -6.48 -27.20 -8.08
N GLY A 110 -7.00 -26.77 -6.91
CA GLY A 110 -7.42 -27.68 -5.84
C GLY A 110 -6.33 -28.09 -4.86
N ASN A 111 -5.12 -27.57 -4.95
CA ASN A 111 -4.07 -27.83 -3.97
C ASN A 111 -4.44 -27.19 -2.61
N LYS A 112 -4.50 -28.02 -1.56
CA LYS A 112 -4.84 -27.61 -0.19
C LYS A 112 -3.84 -26.56 0.37
N LEU A 113 -2.56 -26.64 0.00
CA LEU A 113 -1.54 -25.65 0.40
C LEU A 113 -1.84 -24.26 -0.16
N VAL A 114 -2.34 -24.17 -1.39
CA VAL A 114 -2.73 -22.89 -2.00
C VAL A 114 -3.89 -22.27 -1.23
N GLY A 115 -4.91 -23.10 -0.90
CA GLY A 115 -6.04 -22.67 -0.08
C GLY A 115 -5.59 -22.17 1.30
N LEU A 116 -4.67 -22.89 1.95
CA LEU A 116 -4.10 -22.49 3.23
C LEU A 116 -3.32 -21.16 3.13
N MET A 117 -2.48 -21.00 2.11
CA MET A 117 -1.71 -19.75 1.91
C MET A 117 -2.64 -18.55 1.69
N ARG A 118 -3.70 -18.69 0.88
CA ARG A 118 -4.69 -17.62 0.68
C ARG A 118 -5.40 -17.27 1.98
N LEU A 119 -5.87 -18.27 2.72
CA LEU A 119 -6.52 -18.07 4.02
C LEU A 119 -5.57 -17.35 5.01
N THR A 120 -4.31 -17.78 5.08
CA THR A 120 -3.31 -17.14 5.94
C THR A 120 -3.08 -15.70 5.53
N THR A 121 -2.94 -15.40 4.23
CA THR A 121 -2.76 -14.04 3.71
C THR A 121 -3.97 -13.15 4.04
N GLU A 122 -5.17 -13.67 3.90
CA GLU A 122 -6.40 -12.97 4.22
C GLU A 122 -6.52 -12.69 5.72
N THR A 123 -6.21 -13.67 6.55
CA THR A 123 -6.18 -13.53 8.00
C THR A 123 -5.13 -12.51 8.45
N LEU A 124 -3.90 -12.58 7.92
CA LEU A 124 -2.84 -11.63 8.22
C LEU A 124 -3.22 -10.21 7.84
N SER A 125 -3.88 -9.99 6.71
CA SER A 125 -4.28 -8.63 6.29
C SER A 125 -5.27 -7.97 7.24
N GLY A 126 -6.01 -8.72 8.03
CA GLY A 126 -6.97 -8.25 9.04
C GLY A 126 -6.37 -7.98 10.43
N ILE A 127 -5.11 -8.34 10.67
CA ILE A 127 -4.46 -8.15 11.98
C ILE A 127 -4.13 -6.67 12.19
N PRO A 128 -4.47 -6.07 13.38
CA PRO A 128 -4.05 -4.72 13.74
C PRO A 128 -2.52 -4.58 13.76
N SER A 129 -2.00 -3.43 13.33
CA SER A 129 -0.54 -3.19 13.21
C SER A 129 0.21 -3.34 14.54
N ILE A 130 -0.44 -2.97 15.65
CA ILE A 130 0.15 -3.14 16.98
C ILE A 130 0.49 -4.60 17.31
N VAL A 131 -0.30 -5.56 16.81
CA VAL A 131 -0.04 -7.00 17.02
C VAL A 131 1.22 -7.42 16.26
N TYR A 132 1.44 -6.89 15.06
CA TYR A 132 2.70 -7.08 14.33
C TYR A 132 3.89 -6.49 15.10
N GLY A 133 3.69 -5.32 15.72
CA GLY A 133 4.70 -4.70 16.59
C GLY A 133 5.05 -5.56 17.80
N LEU A 134 4.05 -6.09 18.49
CA LEU A 134 4.26 -6.98 19.62
C LEU A 134 4.94 -8.29 19.21
N PHE A 135 4.53 -8.88 18.08
CA PHE A 135 5.23 -10.05 17.55
C PHE A 135 6.69 -9.73 17.21
N GLY A 136 6.93 -8.61 16.51
CA GLY A 136 8.28 -8.16 16.18
C GLY A 136 9.14 -7.88 17.40
N MET A 137 8.56 -7.29 18.45
CA MET A 137 9.22 -7.07 19.72
C MET A 137 9.63 -8.40 20.39
N LEU A 138 8.69 -9.35 20.49
CA LEU A 138 8.96 -10.63 21.12
C LEU A 138 9.98 -11.45 20.33
N PHE A 139 9.86 -11.47 19.00
CA PHE A 139 10.69 -12.32 18.16
C PHE A 139 12.03 -11.67 17.80
N PHE A 140 12.04 -10.48 17.18
CA PHE A 140 13.28 -9.85 16.72
C PHE A 140 14.04 -9.17 17.84
N VAL A 141 13.35 -8.40 18.68
CA VAL A 141 14.01 -7.60 19.73
C VAL A 141 14.42 -8.48 20.91
N THR A 142 13.52 -9.33 21.40
CA THR A 142 13.75 -10.12 22.62
C THR A 142 14.42 -11.46 22.32
N GLN A 143 13.81 -12.29 21.47
CA GLN A 143 14.32 -13.66 21.23
C GLN A 143 15.63 -13.68 20.42
N LEU A 144 15.72 -12.86 19.35
CA LEU A 144 16.94 -12.75 18.54
C LEU A 144 17.96 -11.76 19.11
N HIS A 145 17.64 -11.05 20.17
CA HIS A 145 18.50 -10.04 20.82
C HIS A 145 18.99 -8.92 19.89
N TRP A 146 18.22 -8.58 18.83
CA TRP A 146 18.58 -7.51 17.90
C TRP A 146 18.30 -6.11 18.44
N LYS A 147 17.76 -6.03 19.64
CA LYS A 147 17.33 -4.78 20.30
C LYS A 147 16.29 -4.02 19.45
N LEU A 148 15.86 -2.87 19.94
CA LEU A 148 15.11 -1.92 19.14
C LEU A 148 16.04 -1.41 18.03
N SER A 149 15.70 -1.66 16.77
CA SER A 149 16.60 -1.40 15.65
C SER A 149 15.88 -1.21 14.33
N LEU A 150 16.57 -0.55 13.41
CA LEU A 150 16.11 -0.36 12.04
C LEU A 150 15.76 -1.68 11.37
N LEU A 151 16.59 -2.71 11.59
CA LEU A 151 16.37 -4.04 11.01
C LEU A 151 15.14 -4.74 11.58
N SER A 152 14.95 -4.70 12.92
CA SER A 152 13.77 -5.28 13.56
C SER A 152 12.48 -4.60 13.08
N GLY A 153 12.49 -3.27 12.96
CA GLY A 153 11.39 -2.49 12.43
C GLY A 153 11.09 -2.80 10.97
N SER A 154 12.12 -2.80 10.11
CA SER A 154 11.95 -3.05 8.67
C SER A 154 11.46 -4.46 8.36
N LEU A 155 11.90 -5.48 9.09
CA LEU A 155 11.39 -6.84 8.94
C LEU A 155 9.94 -6.96 9.41
N THR A 156 9.59 -6.30 10.50
CA THR A 156 8.20 -6.27 10.98
C THR A 156 7.28 -5.60 9.96
N LEU A 157 7.70 -4.46 9.37
CA LEU A 157 6.99 -3.80 8.29
C LEU A 157 6.89 -4.68 7.04
N SER A 158 7.98 -5.38 6.69
CA SER A 158 7.97 -6.30 5.54
C SER A 158 6.91 -7.37 5.71
N ILE A 159 6.85 -8.02 6.88
CA ILE A 159 5.82 -9.03 7.17
C ILE A 159 4.42 -8.44 7.11
N MET A 160 4.22 -7.22 7.60
CA MET A 160 2.92 -6.53 7.61
C MET A 160 2.42 -6.18 6.20
N VAL A 161 3.31 -5.78 5.27
CA VAL A 161 2.91 -5.39 3.91
C VAL A 161 2.94 -6.55 2.90
N LEU A 162 3.56 -7.67 3.26
CA LEU A 162 3.66 -8.86 2.42
C LEU A 162 2.30 -9.35 1.91
N PRO A 163 1.24 -9.51 2.75
CA PRO A 163 -0.08 -9.91 2.29
C PRO A 163 -0.69 -8.91 1.30
N LEU A 164 -0.49 -7.62 1.50
CA LEU A 164 -1.02 -6.56 0.64
C LEU A 164 -0.43 -6.63 -0.76
N ILE A 165 0.90 -6.70 -0.87
CA ILE A 165 1.60 -6.79 -2.16
C ILE A 165 1.28 -8.12 -2.85
N MET A 166 1.26 -9.23 -2.10
CA MET A 166 0.97 -10.55 -2.64
C MET A 166 -0.43 -10.61 -3.25
N ARG A 167 -1.46 -10.13 -2.53
CA ARG A 167 -2.85 -10.10 -3.01
C ARG A 167 -3.01 -9.23 -4.25
N SER A 168 -2.47 -8.02 -4.23
CA SER A 168 -2.52 -7.12 -5.39
C SER A 168 -1.80 -7.73 -6.60
N THR A 169 -0.68 -8.43 -6.39
CA THR A 169 0.04 -9.15 -7.45
C THR A 169 -0.78 -10.32 -7.98
N GLU A 170 -1.40 -11.10 -7.11
CA GLU A 170 -2.27 -12.21 -7.51
C GLU A 170 -3.45 -11.71 -8.37
N GLU A 171 -4.14 -10.66 -7.93
CA GLU A 171 -5.24 -10.04 -8.68
C GLU A 171 -4.78 -9.52 -10.05
N ALA A 172 -3.60 -8.88 -10.10
CA ALA A 172 -3.02 -8.38 -11.34
C ALA A 172 -2.66 -9.52 -12.33
N LEU A 173 -2.10 -10.62 -11.84
CA LEU A 173 -1.78 -11.79 -12.66
C LEU A 173 -3.04 -12.49 -13.18
N LEU A 174 -4.09 -12.60 -12.36
CA LEU A 174 -5.37 -13.18 -12.77
C LEU A 174 -6.13 -12.30 -13.78
N ALA A 175 -5.90 -10.99 -13.78
CA ALA A 175 -6.51 -10.07 -14.74
C ALA A 175 -5.91 -10.18 -16.16
N VAL A 176 -4.74 -10.83 -16.32
CA VAL A 176 -4.13 -11.06 -17.65
C VAL A 176 -4.95 -12.11 -18.41
N PRO A 177 -5.44 -11.81 -19.64
CA PRO A 177 -6.24 -12.76 -20.42
C PRO A 177 -5.50 -14.07 -20.70
N ASP A 178 -6.20 -15.21 -20.56
CA ASP A 178 -5.61 -16.53 -20.81
C ASP A 178 -5.14 -16.71 -22.26
N LEU A 179 -5.73 -15.98 -23.19
CA LEU A 179 -5.32 -15.96 -24.60
C LEU A 179 -3.82 -15.64 -24.80
N TYR A 180 -3.26 -14.77 -23.92
CA TYR A 180 -1.81 -14.45 -23.99
C TYR A 180 -0.96 -15.65 -23.63
N ARG A 181 -1.40 -16.46 -22.67
CA ARG A 181 -0.73 -17.71 -22.27
C ARG A 181 -0.83 -18.76 -23.37
N GLU A 182 -2.02 -18.95 -23.91
CA GLU A 182 -2.30 -19.91 -24.98
C GLU A 182 -1.52 -19.58 -26.26
N ALA A 183 -1.52 -18.30 -26.68
CA ALA A 183 -0.76 -17.85 -27.85
C ALA A 183 0.75 -18.11 -27.68
N SER A 184 1.30 -17.84 -26.49
CA SER A 184 2.71 -18.09 -26.18
C SER A 184 3.05 -19.58 -26.24
N PHE A 185 2.20 -20.42 -25.67
CA PHE A 185 2.40 -21.88 -25.71
C PHE A 185 2.24 -22.42 -27.15
N GLY A 186 1.30 -21.87 -27.94
CA GLY A 186 1.13 -22.21 -29.34
C GLY A 186 2.36 -21.90 -30.22
N LEU A 187 3.13 -20.88 -29.85
CA LEU A 187 4.43 -20.54 -30.46
C LEU A 187 5.60 -21.37 -29.92
N GLY A 188 5.34 -22.37 -29.07
CA GLY A 188 6.37 -23.26 -28.51
C GLY A 188 7.12 -22.69 -27.31
N ALA A 189 6.68 -21.59 -26.71
CA ALA A 189 7.33 -21.07 -25.51
C ALA A 189 7.03 -21.94 -24.30
N GLY A 190 8.05 -22.21 -23.47
CA GLY A 190 7.87 -22.88 -22.20
C GLY A 190 7.24 -21.96 -21.14
N ARG A 191 6.68 -22.57 -20.08
CA ARG A 191 5.95 -21.87 -19.00
C ARG A 191 6.76 -20.73 -18.37
N LEU A 192 8.02 -20.95 -18.06
CA LEU A 192 8.89 -19.94 -17.47
C LEU A 192 9.01 -18.70 -18.38
N ARG A 193 9.26 -18.93 -19.69
CA ARG A 193 9.36 -17.83 -20.67
C ARG A 193 8.03 -17.06 -20.79
N THR A 194 6.90 -17.76 -20.83
CA THR A 194 5.57 -17.15 -20.89
C THR A 194 5.33 -16.27 -19.68
N VAL A 195 5.59 -16.77 -18.47
CA VAL A 195 5.38 -16.01 -17.23
C VAL A 195 6.26 -14.76 -17.20
N PHE A 196 7.56 -14.87 -17.40
CA PHE A 196 8.48 -13.74 -17.23
C PHE A 196 8.51 -12.76 -18.41
N ARG A 197 8.15 -13.19 -19.62
CA ARG A 197 8.21 -12.35 -20.83
C ARG A 197 6.86 -11.78 -21.25
N ILE A 198 5.75 -12.38 -20.82
CA ILE A 198 4.41 -11.98 -21.26
C ILE A 198 3.51 -11.65 -20.07
N VAL A 199 3.30 -12.61 -19.16
CA VAL A 199 2.30 -12.45 -18.08
C VAL A 199 2.75 -11.41 -17.08
N LEU A 200 3.97 -11.52 -16.56
CA LEU A 200 4.49 -10.60 -15.53
C LEU A 200 4.58 -9.15 -16.04
N PRO A 201 5.13 -8.87 -17.24
CA PRO A 201 5.09 -7.52 -17.80
C PRO A 201 3.67 -6.98 -18.02
N SER A 202 2.73 -7.82 -18.44
CA SER A 202 1.32 -7.41 -18.62
C SER A 202 0.63 -7.11 -17.29
N ALA A 203 1.02 -7.77 -16.20
CA ALA A 203 0.50 -7.56 -14.84
C ALA A 203 1.18 -6.40 -14.10
N MET A 204 2.30 -5.86 -14.62
CA MET A 204 3.10 -4.84 -13.94
C MET A 204 2.29 -3.63 -13.45
N PRO A 205 1.30 -3.06 -14.19
CA PRO A 205 0.52 -1.93 -13.70
C PRO A 205 -0.19 -2.23 -12.38
N GLY A 206 -0.79 -3.41 -12.24
CA GLY A 206 -1.48 -3.82 -11.01
C GLY A 206 -0.51 -4.13 -9.86
N ILE A 207 0.63 -4.78 -10.16
CA ILE A 207 1.68 -5.05 -9.18
C ILE A 207 2.21 -3.74 -8.61
N LEU A 208 2.52 -2.77 -9.46
CA LEU A 208 3.04 -1.46 -9.04
C LEU A 208 2.00 -0.67 -8.24
N ALA A 209 0.71 -0.79 -8.56
CA ALA A 209 -0.34 -0.19 -7.73
C ALA A 209 -0.33 -0.75 -6.30
N GLY A 210 -0.18 -2.06 -6.13
CA GLY A 210 -0.03 -2.70 -4.81
C GLY A 210 1.21 -2.24 -4.05
N ILE A 211 2.33 -2.06 -4.74
CA ILE A 211 3.56 -1.53 -4.13
C ILE A 211 3.36 -0.07 -3.67
N ILE A 212 2.69 0.77 -4.45
CA ILE A 212 2.39 2.16 -4.05
C ILE A 212 1.53 2.20 -2.79
N LEU A 213 0.52 1.33 -2.70
CA LEU A 213 -0.29 1.21 -1.49
C LEU A 213 0.55 0.76 -0.28
N ALA A 214 1.48 -0.17 -0.48
CA ALA A 214 2.39 -0.62 0.57
C ALA A 214 3.33 0.50 1.05
N VAL A 215 3.87 1.35 0.15
CA VAL A 215 4.66 2.54 0.51
C VAL A 215 3.86 3.45 1.42
N GLY A 216 2.64 3.80 1.04
CA GLY A 216 1.78 4.67 1.87
C GLY A 216 1.52 4.08 3.27
N ARG A 217 1.32 2.76 3.36
CA ARG A 217 1.12 2.07 4.63
C ARG A 217 2.38 2.07 5.50
N ILE A 218 3.56 1.82 4.92
CA ILE A 218 4.83 1.83 5.65
C ILE A 218 5.13 3.22 6.22
N VAL A 219 5.01 4.28 5.40
CA VAL A 219 5.37 5.66 5.79
C VAL A 219 4.50 6.18 6.94
N GLY A 220 3.23 5.78 6.98
CA GLY A 220 2.29 6.15 8.03
C GLY A 220 2.31 5.24 9.27
N GLU A 221 3.12 4.17 9.28
CA GLU A 221 3.10 3.21 10.38
C GLU A 221 3.78 3.77 11.64
N THR A 222 3.09 3.64 12.76
CA THR A 222 3.54 4.15 14.07
C THR A 222 3.57 3.04 15.11
N ALA A 223 2.44 2.35 15.31
CA ALA A 223 2.26 1.42 16.41
C ALA A 223 3.24 0.24 16.38
N ALA A 224 3.46 -0.35 15.21
CA ALA A 224 4.41 -1.46 15.09
C ALA A 224 5.86 -1.01 15.33
N LEU A 225 6.20 0.20 14.92
CA LEU A 225 7.58 0.70 14.97
C LEU A 225 8.04 1.14 16.36
N ILE A 226 7.14 1.65 17.18
CA ILE A 226 7.45 1.99 18.59
C ILE A 226 8.03 0.76 19.32
N TYR A 227 7.50 -0.43 19.03
CA TYR A 227 7.90 -1.68 19.69
C TYR A 227 9.09 -2.38 19.02
N THR A 228 9.47 -1.98 17.81
CA THR A 228 10.49 -2.72 17.04
C THR A 228 11.67 -1.88 16.59
N ALA A 229 11.45 -0.65 16.13
CA ALA A 229 12.50 0.29 15.76
C ALA A 229 12.90 1.21 16.91
N GLY A 230 11.94 1.52 17.78
CA GLY A 230 12.12 2.40 18.92
C GLY A 230 11.80 3.86 18.62
N THR A 231 12.21 4.73 19.57
CA THR A 231 11.90 6.15 19.57
C THR A 231 13.15 7.04 19.65
N ALA A 232 14.35 6.49 19.39
CA ALA A 232 15.59 7.26 19.43
C ALA A 232 15.54 8.42 18.41
N THR A 233 16.01 9.58 18.86
CA THR A 233 15.93 10.84 18.11
C THR A 233 17.06 11.02 17.10
N GLU A 234 18.17 10.34 17.34
CA GLU A 234 19.38 10.41 16.53
C GLU A 234 19.27 9.56 15.27
N LEU A 235 20.08 9.90 14.27
CA LEU A 235 20.25 9.07 13.08
C LEU A 235 20.82 7.70 13.46
N PRO A 236 20.22 6.59 12.97
CA PRO A 236 20.78 5.27 13.21
C PRO A 236 22.18 5.15 12.64
N SER A 237 23.15 4.73 13.44
CA SER A 237 24.54 4.50 13.00
C SER A 237 24.72 3.19 12.21
N GLY A 238 23.67 2.37 12.13
CA GLY A 238 23.66 1.10 11.41
C GLY A 238 22.34 0.35 11.56
N LEU A 239 22.23 -0.80 10.90
CA LEU A 239 20.99 -1.58 10.85
C LEU A 239 20.49 -2.08 12.21
N LEU A 240 21.38 -2.25 13.18
CA LEU A 240 21.05 -2.71 14.54
C LEU A 240 20.95 -1.55 15.53
N SER A 241 20.96 -0.31 15.10
CA SER A 241 20.69 0.86 15.94
C SER A 241 19.23 1.28 15.88
N SER A 242 18.75 1.85 17.00
CA SER A 242 17.38 2.38 17.10
C SER A 242 17.28 3.70 16.34
N GLY A 243 16.09 3.95 15.81
CA GLY A 243 15.74 5.20 15.19
C GLY A 243 14.23 5.32 15.03
N ARG A 244 13.71 6.56 14.99
CA ARG A 244 12.28 6.79 14.82
C ARG A 244 11.95 7.30 13.43
N THR A 245 10.85 6.81 12.88
CA THR A 245 10.26 7.36 11.65
C THR A 245 9.54 8.68 11.94
N LEU A 246 9.22 9.42 10.86
CA LEU A 246 8.51 10.69 10.98
C LEU A 246 7.11 10.52 11.61
N ALA A 247 6.42 9.42 11.34
CA ALA A 247 5.14 9.09 11.97
C ALA A 247 5.29 8.84 13.48
N VAL A 248 6.35 8.12 13.89
CA VAL A 248 6.68 7.90 15.31
C VAL A 248 7.10 9.22 15.96
N HIS A 249 7.88 10.06 15.27
CA HIS A 249 8.27 11.38 15.75
C HIS A 249 7.05 12.26 16.06
N MET A 250 6.12 12.37 15.11
CA MET A 250 4.86 13.10 15.31
C MET A 250 4.07 12.56 16.50
N TYR A 251 4.01 11.23 16.64
CA TYR A 251 3.32 10.60 17.76
C TYR A 251 3.97 10.97 19.11
N CYS A 252 5.31 10.90 19.22
CA CYS A 252 6.02 11.28 20.44
C CYS A 252 5.75 12.72 20.83
N LEU A 253 5.90 13.67 19.91
CA LEU A 253 5.62 15.10 20.18
C LEU A 253 4.17 15.34 20.60
N SER A 254 3.23 14.64 19.99
CA SER A 254 1.81 14.76 20.34
C SER A 254 1.47 14.14 21.69
N SER A 255 2.09 12.99 22.03
CA SER A 255 1.82 12.27 23.30
C SER A 255 2.45 12.95 24.52
N GLU A 256 3.57 13.62 24.34
CA GLU A 256 4.23 14.40 25.39
C GLU A 256 3.47 15.67 25.77
N GLY A 257 2.66 16.21 24.86
CA GLY A 257 1.81 17.38 25.09
C GLY A 257 2.54 18.72 25.18
N LEU A 258 3.86 18.72 25.18
CA LEU A 258 4.71 19.91 25.30
C LEU A 258 4.93 20.60 23.96
N HIS A 259 4.94 19.85 22.87
CA HIS A 259 5.32 20.30 21.52
C HIS A 259 4.21 20.01 20.48
N THR A 260 2.97 20.30 20.83
CA THR A 260 1.81 20.01 19.96
C THR A 260 1.85 20.80 18.64
N ASP A 261 2.37 22.01 18.63
CA ASP A 261 2.50 22.84 17.45
C ASP A 261 3.53 22.28 16.47
N GLN A 262 4.67 21.79 16.99
CA GLN A 262 5.68 21.07 16.20
C GLN A 262 5.16 19.70 15.69
N ALA A 263 4.25 19.05 16.45
CA ALA A 263 3.57 17.85 15.97
C ALA A 263 2.68 18.15 14.75
N TYR A 264 1.96 19.28 14.73
CA TYR A 264 1.20 19.71 13.55
C TYR A 264 2.12 20.04 12.37
N ALA A 265 3.26 20.73 12.59
CA ALA A 265 4.24 20.99 11.56
C ALA A 265 4.81 19.68 10.98
N THR A 266 5.10 18.71 11.85
CA THR A 266 5.55 17.36 11.44
C THR A 266 4.48 16.65 10.62
N ALA A 267 3.19 16.77 10.98
CA ALA A 267 2.08 16.21 10.22
C ALA A 267 1.99 16.78 8.80
N VAL A 268 2.23 18.09 8.62
CA VAL A 268 2.30 18.72 7.29
C VAL A 268 3.44 18.12 6.46
N VAL A 269 4.62 17.99 7.04
CA VAL A 269 5.78 17.42 6.34
C VAL A 269 5.55 15.95 6.02
N LEU A 270 4.95 15.17 6.94
CA LEU A 270 4.58 13.77 6.69
C LEU A 270 3.60 13.65 5.52
N LEU A 271 2.58 14.51 5.45
CA LEU A 271 1.64 14.56 4.33
C LEU A 271 2.37 14.81 2.99
N LEU A 272 3.28 15.79 2.97
CA LEU A 272 4.07 16.11 1.77
C LEU A 272 4.99 14.97 1.36
N ILE A 273 5.62 14.29 2.32
CA ILE A 273 6.49 13.12 2.05
C ILE A 273 5.66 11.96 1.48
N VAL A 274 4.50 11.67 2.05
CA VAL A 274 3.59 10.62 1.51
C VAL A 274 3.18 10.96 0.08
N LEU A 275 2.80 12.20 -0.20
CA LEU A 275 2.45 12.65 -1.55
C LEU A 275 3.65 12.54 -2.51
N ALA A 276 4.83 12.96 -2.07
CA ALA A 276 6.05 12.89 -2.88
C ALA A 276 6.43 11.44 -3.18
N MET A 277 6.46 10.55 -2.18
CA MET A 277 6.79 9.14 -2.34
C MET A 277 5.79 8.42 -3.25
N ASN A 278 4.50 8.67 -3.08
CA ASN A 278 3.46 8.10 -3.94
C ASN A 278 3.58 8.63 -5.39
N THR A 279 3.87 9.91 -5.56
CA THR A 279 4.08 10.51 -6.89
C THR A 279 5.31 9.93 -7.58
N ILE A 280 6.43 9.83 -6.88
CA ILE A 280 7.68 9.23 -7.39
C ILE A 280 7.42 7.77 -7.77
N SER A 281 6.79 6.99 -6.89
CA SER A 281 6.44 5.59 -7.15
C SER A 281 5.53 5.46 -8.38
N ALA A 282 4.52 6.33 -8.53
CA ALA A 282 3.64 6.35 -9.70
C ALA A 282 4.37 6.74 -11.00
N LEU A 283 5.33 7.67 -10.94
CA LEU A 283 6.15 8.04 -12.10
C LEU A 283 7.06 6.90 -12.53
N ILE A 284 7.69 6.21 -11.58
CA ILE A 284 8.51 5.01 -11.84
C ILE A 284 7.63 3.92 -12.48
N ALA A 285 6.45 3.68 -11.91
CA ALA A 285 5.48 2.73 -12.45
C ALA A 285 5.10 3.03 -13.91
N ARG A 286 4.76 4.29 -14.21
CA ARG A 286 4.44 4.73 -15.59
C ARG A 286 5.60 4.53 -16.56
N LYS A 287 6.84 4.74 -16.12
CA LYS A 287 8.03 4.54 -16.96
C LYS A 287 8.28 3.06 -17.26
N LEU A 288 8.09 2.20 -16.26
CA LEU A 288 8.26 0.74 -16.40
C LEU A 288 7.17 0.09 -17.26
N THR A 289 5.97 0.67 -17.31
CA THR A 289 4.85 0.14 -18.11
C THR A 289 4.81 0.65 -19.54
N LYS A 290 5.59 1.68 -19.88
CA LYS A 290 5.68 2.22 -21.26
C LYS A 290 6.68 1.51 -22.16
N ASN A 291 7.57 0.70 -21.60
CA ASN A 291 8.53 -0.14 -22.31
C ASN A 291 8.03 -1.58 -22.37
#